data_8fc502d579097446f1fa859246287da1
#
_entry.id   8fc502d579097446f1fa859246287da1
#
_cell.length_a   1.000
_cell.length_b   1.000
_cell.length_c   1.000
_cell.angle_alpha   90.00
_cell.angle_beta   90.00
_cell.angle_gamma   90.00
#
_symmetry.space_group_name_H-M   'P 1'
#
loop_
_entity.id
_entity.type
_entity.pdbx_description
1 polymer ?
#
loop_
_entity_poly.entity_id
_entity_poly.type
_entity_poly.pdbx_seq_one_letter_code
_entity_poly.pdbx_strand_id
1 'polypeptide(L)'
;MILDGNESKRRKLIGETLQTWSRSEILRVFPELNAEDVISVPMGATGEDLSLSEKALKLLSYPSFEMKNHKKGNKMLYHFMEQAKRQAKPNQNPIVVLFDHSFPNAEPLLCMSFEAWLMATRKFAEERGVLH
;
A
#
# COMPACT_ATOMS: atom_id res chain seq x y z
N MET A 1 -12.30 16.67 -20.04
CA MET A 1 -11.90 16.99 -18.65
C MET A 1 -10.73 16.10 -18.25
N ILE A 2 -9.64 16.72 -17.86
CA ILE A 2 -8.48 15.99 -17.38
C ILE A 2 -8.68 15.71 -15.89
N LEU A 3 -8.71 14.46 -15.51
CA LEU A 3 -8.80 14.07 -14.11
C LEU A 3 -7.41 14.15 -13.48
N ASP A 4 -7.33 14.63 -12.25
CA ASP A 4 -6.07 14.55 -11.52
C ASP A 4 -5.75 13.07 -11.20
N GLY A 5 -4.52 12.82 -10.75
CA GLY A 5 -4.07 11.45 -10.48
C GLY A 5 -4.91 10.74 -9.42
N ASN A 6 -5.43 11.49 -8.44
CA ASN A 6 -6.25 10.93 -7.37
C ASN A 6 -7.63 10.49 -7.88
N GLU A 7 -8.22 11.29 -8.77
CA GLU A 7 -9.51 10.96 -9.35
C GLU A 7 -9.42 9.73 -10.26
N SER A 8 -8.35 9.61 -11.04
CA SER A 8 -8.09 8.43 -11.86
C SER A 8 -7.92 7.18 -11.01
N LYS A 9 -7.16 7.27 -9.92
CA LYS A 9 -6.98 6.18 -8.96
C LYS A 9 -8.32 5.76 -8.35
N ARG A 10 -9.12 6.72 -7.93
CA ARG A 10 -10.43 6.46 -7.33
C ARG A 10 -11.34 5.69 -8.27
N ARG A 11 -11.42 6.09 -9.54
CA ARG A 11 -12.22 5.39 -10.55
C ARG A 11 -11.74 3.96 -10.74
N LYS A 12 -10.44 3.76 -10.79
CA LYS A 12 -9.84 2.45 -10.94
C LYS A 12 -10.19 1.54 -9.77
N LEU A 13 -10.11 2.05 -8.54
CA LEU A 13 -10.44 1.28 -7.33
C LEU A 13 -11.92 0.93 -7.24
N ILE A 14 -12.81 1.74 -7.84
CA ILE A 14 -14.23 1.42 -7.93
C ILE A 14 -14.47 0.32 -8.96
N GLY A 15 -13.77 0.36 -10.10
CA GLY A 15 -13.91 -0.62 -11.17
C GLY A 15 -13.17 -1.94 -10.96
N GLU A 16 -12.16 -1.96 -10.09
CA GLU A 16 -11.35 -3.13 -9.79
C GLU A 16 -11.34 -3.39 -8.28
N THR A 17 -11.04 -4.64 -7.87
CA THR A 17 -10.84 -4.90 -6.46
C THR A 17 -9.53 -4.27 -6.01
N LEU A 18 -9.47 -3.86 -4.76
CA LEU A 18 -8.26 -3.31 -4.17
C LEU A 18 -7.08 -4.28 -4.30
N GLN A 19 -7.35 -5.60 -4.15
CA GLN A 19 -6.33 -6.64 -4.31
C GLN A 19 -5.70 -6.61 -5.70
N THR A 20 -6.53 -6.54 -6.75
CA THR A 20 -6.06 -6.52 -8.15
C THR A 20 -5.23 -5.29 -8.42
N TRP A 21 -5.72 -4.14 -7.98
CA TRP A 21 -4.99 -2.87 -8.13
C TRP A 21 -3.64 -2.91 -7.39
N SER A 22 -3.65 -3.39 -6.14
CA SER A 22 -2.43 -3.46 -5.32
C SER A 22 -1.40 -4.38 -5.95
N ARG A 23 -1.84 -5.54 -6.46
CA ARG A 23 -0.99 -6.48 -7.18
C ARG A 23 -0.32 -5.80 -8.38
N SER A 24 -1.13 -5.10 -9.19
CA SER A 24 -0.62 -4.40 -10.37
C SER A 24 0.42 -3.36 -10.01
N GLU A 25 0.21 -2.62 -8.93
CA GLU A 25 1.17 -1.62 -8.47
C GLU A 25 2.48 -2.24 -8.00
N ILE A 26 2.41 -3.37 -7.29
CA ILE A 26 3.61 -4.10 -6.86
C ILE A 26 4.42 -4.53 -8.09
N LEU A 27 3.77 -5.13 -9.07
CA LEU A 27 4.44 -5.60 -10.28
C LEU A 27 4.99 -4.44 -11.12
N ARG A 28 4.34 -3.28 -11.08
CA ARG A 28 4.84 -2.09 -11.76
C ARG A 28 6.10 -1.54 -11.12
N VAL A 29 6.13 -1.45 -9.80
CA VAL A 29 7.28 -0.90 -9.05
C VAL A 29 8.44 -1.88 -9.00
N PHE A 30 8.14 -3.19 -9.01
CA PHE A 30 9.14 -4.25 -8.96
C PHE A 30 9.08 -5.10 -10.25
N PRO A 31 9.58 -4.58 -11.38
CA PRO A 31 9.56 -5.33 -12.64
C PRO A 31 10.40 -6.62 -12.61
N GLU A 32 11.22 -6.80 -11.57
CA GLU A 32 11.95 -8.04 -11.33
C GLU A 32 11.03 -9.20 -10.96
N LEU A 33 9.78 -8.89 -10.53
CA LEU A 33 8.78 -9.90 -10.16
C LEU A 33 7.94 -10.29 -11.37
N ASN A 34 7.61 -11.58 -11.46
CA ASN A 34 6.71 -12.11 -12.47
C ASN A 34 5.29 -12.22 -11.93
N ALA A 35 4.34 -12.51 -12.82
CA ALA A 35 2.93 -12.63 -12.44
C ALA A 35 2.69 -13.67 -11.34
N GLU A 36 3.45 -14.76 -11.34
CA GLU A 36 3.31 -15.82 -10.35
C GLU A 36 3.95 -15.49 -9.00
N ASP A 37 4.74 -14.42 -8.91
CA ASP A 37 5.35 -14.00 -7.64
C ASP A 37 4.36 -13.31 -6.71
N VAL A 38 3.29 -12.73 -7.27
CA VAL A 38 2.26 -12.00 -6.51
C VAL A 38 0.90 -12.47 -7.02
N ILE A 39 0.19 -13.23 -6.23
CA ILE A 39 -1.08 -13.83 -6.64
C ILE A 39 -2.21 -13.28 -5.77
N SER A 40 -3.28 -12.79 -6.42
CA SER A 40 -4.49 -12.36 -5.71
C SER A 40 -5.28 -13.59 -5.26
N VAL A 41 -5.52 -13.68 -3.96
CA VAL A 41 -6.24 -14.82 -3.37
C VAL A 41 -7.74 -14.56 -3.46
N PRO A 42 -8.55 -15.54 -3.91
CA PRO A 42 -10.00 -15.35 -4.03
C PRO A 42 -10.66 -15.00 -2.70
N MET A 43 -11.72 -14.20 -2.78
CA MET A 43 -12.53 -13.84 -1.61
C MET A 43 -13.06 -15.10 -0.93
N GLY A 44 -13.05 -15.10 0.40
CA GLY A 44 -13.52 -16.22 1.19
C GLY A 44 -12.48 -17.30 1.48
N ALA A 45 -11.33 -17.24 0.82
CA ALA A 45 -10.20 -18.13 1.14
C ALA A 45 -9.56 -17.67 2.46
N THR A 46 -8.98 -18.60 3.20
CA THR A 46 -8.24 -18.27 4.41
C THR A 46 -6.82 -17.85 4.06
N GLY A 47 -6.24 -16.95 4.86
CA GLY A 47 -4.87 -16.49 4.69
C GLY A 47 -4.79 -15.07 4.18
N GLU A 48 -3.65 -14.72 3.62
CA GLU A 48 -3.39 -13.37 3.13
C GLU A 48 -4.16 -13.06 1.86
N ASP A 49 -4.49 -11.79 1.66
CA ASP A 49 -5.20 -11.36 0.44
C ASP A 49 -4.33 -11.42 -0.80
N LEU A 50 -3.01 -11.26 -0.64
CA LEU A 50 -2.04 -11.49 -1.71
C LEU A 50 -1.07 -12.58 -1.26
N SER A 51 -0.89 -13.60 -2.11
CA SER A 51 0.09 -14.65 -1.87
C SER A 51 1.41 -14.25 -2.55
N LEU A 52 2.49 -14.22 -1.77
CA LEU A 52 3.79 -13.75 -2.24
C LEU A 52 4.79 -14.91 -2.27
N SER A 53 5.55 -14.99 -3.38
CA SER A 53 6.67 -15.94 -3.48
C SER A 53 7.78 -15.52 -2.52
N GLU A 54 8.73 -16.44 -2.28
CA GLU A 54 9.91 -16.11 -1.46
C GLU A 54 10.68 -14.92 -2.05
N LYS A 55 10.78 -14.85 -3.37
CA LYS A 55 11.41 -13.71 -4.05
C LYS A 55 10.68 -12.40 -3.75
N ALA A 56 9.34 -12.41 -3.84
CA ALA A 56 8.54 -11.23 -3.55
C ALA A 56 8.65 -10.83 -2.08
N LEU A 57 8.61 -11.80 -1.16
CA LEU A 57 8.76 -11.54 0.27
C LEU A 57 10.08 -10.83 0.56
N LYS A 58 11.17 -11.30 -0.01
CA LYS A 58 12.49 -10.68 0.20
C LYS A 58 12.54 -9.24 -0.32
N LEU A 59 12.05 -9.02 -1.53
CA LEU A 59 12.06 -7.68 -2.14
C LEU A 59 11.16 -6.70 -1.38
N LEU A 60 10.04 -7.17 -0.86
CA LEU A 60 9.05 -6.34 -0.18
C LEU A 60 9.25 -6.27 1.34
N SER A 61 10.29 -6.89 1.88
CA SER A 61 10.59 -6.93 3.32
C SER A 61 9.51 -7.67 4.13
N TYR A 62 9.05 -8.79 3.59
CA TYR A 62 8.18 -9.77 4.27
C TYR A 62 6.84 -9.21 4.76
N PRO A 63 6.07 -8.49 3.90
CA PRO A 63 4.76 -8.01 4.32
C PRO A 63 3.70 -9.12 4.31
N SER A 64 2.68 -8.93 5.13
CA SER A 64 1.44 -9.71 5.06
C SER A 64 0.31 -8.71 4.83
N PHE A 65 -0.43 -8.87 3.74
CA PHE A 65 -1.42 -7.88 3.32
C PHE A 65 -2.84 -8.27 3.69
N GLU A 66 -3.54 -7.34 4.33
CA GLU A 66 -4.99 -7.37 4.49
C GLU A 66 -5.55 -6.18 3.73
N MET A 67 -6.44 -6.44 2.78
CA MET A 67 -7.00 -5.42 1.90
C MET A 67 -8.43 -5.10 2.30
N LYS A 68 -8.71 -3.84 2.63
CA LYS A 68 -10.05 -3.38 3.00
C LYS A 68 -10.44 -2.19 2.16
N ASN A 69 -11.54 -2.35 1.40
CA ASN A 69 -12.11 -1.28 0.60
C ASN A 69 -13.44 -0.86 1.24
N HIS A 70 -13.44 0.32 1.87
CA HIS A 70 -14.61 0.82 2.58
C HIS A 70 -15.15 2.10 1.93
N LYS A 71 -16.48 2.22 1.86
CA LYS A 71 -17.14 3.43 1.38
C LYS A 71 -17.06 4.58 2.38
N LYS A 72 -17.01 4.27 3.67
CA LYS A 72 -17.02 5.26 4.74
C LYS A 72 -16.36 4.70 5.99
N GLY A 73 -16.13 5.56 6.98
CA GLY A 73 -15.53 5.19 8.26
C GLY A 73 -14.09 5.63 8.43
N ASN A 74 -13.41 6.02 7.34
CA ASN A 74 -12.00 6.39 7.38
C ASN A 74 -11.71 7.83 6.93
N LYS A 75 -12.75 8.65 6.87
CA LYS A 75 -12.66 10.03 6.37
C LYS A 75 -11.62 10.85 7.12
N MET A 76 -11.61 10.73 8.45
CA MET A 76 -10.69 11.49 9.29
C MET A 76 -9.23 11.13 8.99
N LEU A 77 -8.94 9.85 8.80
CA LEU A 77 -7.58 9.41 8.47
C LEU A 77 -7.10 10.01 7.14
N TYR A 78 -7.97 10.07 6.14
CA TYR A 78 -7.63 10.70 4.86
C TYR A 78 -7.40 12.21 5.01
N HIS A 79 -8.15 12.89 5.88
CA HIS A 79 -7.90 14.31 6.16
C HIS A 79 -6.56 14.52 6.85
N PHE A 80 -6.19 13.65 7.78
CA PHE A 80 -4.87 13.70 8.43
C PHE A 80 -3.76 13.48 7.41
N MET A 81 -3.97 12.56 6.48
CA MET A 81 -2.98 12.30 5.42
C MET A 81 -2.83 13.50 4.49
N GLU A 82 -3.92 14.17 4.13
CA GLU A 82 -3.86 15.40 3.33
C GLU A 82 -3.06 16.49 4.06
N GLN A 83 -3.25 16.63 5.36
CA GLN A 83 -2.49 17.55 6.17
C GLN A 83 -1.00 17.21 6.17
N ALA A 84 -0.67 15.92 6.34
CA ALA A 84 0.71 15.46 6.29
C ALA A 84 1.36 15.76 4.94
N LYS A 85 0.61 15.58 3.84
CA LYS A 85 1.08 15.90 2.49
C LYS A 85 1.39 17.38 2.32
N ARG A 86 0.55 18.25 2.88
CA ARG A 86 0.77 19.71 2.80
C ARG A 86 2.00 20.16 3.57
N GLN A 87 2.36 19.46 4.66
CA GLN A 87 3.50 19.78 5.51
C GLN A 87 4.81 19.19 5.01
N ALA A 88 4.76 18.12 4.22
CA ALA A 88 5.93 17.41 3.77
C ALA A 88 6.72 18.23 2.74
N LYS A 89 8.04 18.21 2.88
CA LYS A 89 8.96 18.76 1.88
C LYS A 89 9.09 17.76 0.72
N PRO A 90 9.62 18.22 -0.46
CA PRO A 90 9.67 17.35 -1.65
C PRO A 90 10.36 16.00 -1.47
N ASN A 91 11.32 15.90 -0.55
CA ASN A 91 12.07 14.66 -0.32
C ASN A 91 11.61 13.89 0.92
N GLN A 92 10.45 14.25 1.47
CA GLN A 92 9.89 13.60 2.65
C GLN A 92 8.66 12.78 2.28
N ASN A 93 8.48 11.65 2.94
CA ASN A 93 7.28 10.83 2.80
C ASN A 93 6.25 11.26 3.85
N PRO A 94 5.04 11.69 3.43
CA PRO A 94 3.98 12.02 4.38
C PRO A 94 3.59 10.77 5.17
N ILE A 95 3.62 10.88 6.48
CA ILE A 95 3.30 9.77 7.38
C ILE A 95 2.37 10.29 8.48
N VAL A 96 1.33 9.53 8.78
CA VAL A 96 0.44 9.78 9.92
C VAL A 96 0.66 8.67 10.93
N VAL A 97 0.98 9.02 12.16
CA VAL A 97 0.99 8.09 13.28
C VAL A 97 -0.32 8.29 14.03
N LEU A 98 -1.14 7.26 14.05
CA LEU A 98 -2.48 7.32 14.64
C LEU A 98 -2.55 6.46 15.88
N PHE A 99 -3.10 7.01 16.95
CA PHE A 99 -3.40 6.26 18.16
C PHE A 99 -4.85 6.51 18.57
N ASP A 100 -5.63 5.44 18.66
CA ASP A 100 -7.02 5.50 19.11
C ASP A 100 -7.10 4.81 20.48
N HIS A 101 -7.07 5.60 21.53
CA HIS A 101 -7.09 5.08 22.90
C HIS A 101 -8.45 4.51 23.33
N SER A 102 -9.50 4.69 22.50
CA SER A 102 -10.80 4.07 22.78
C SER A 102 -10.86 2.60 22.37
N PHE A 103 -9.93 2.15 21.53
CA PHE A 103 -9.86 0.76 21.09
C PHE A 103 -9.08 -0.06 22.12
N PRO A 104 -9.63 -1.20 22.63
CA PRO A 104 -8.94 -2.01 23.65
C PRO A 104 -7.58 -2.50 23.16
N ASN A 105 -6.56 -2.34 24.00
CA ASN A 105 -5.18 -2.76 23.70
C ASN A 105 -4.62 -2.12 22.44
N ALA A 106 -5.09 -0.91 22.11
CA ALA A 106 -4.62 -0.20 20.93
C ALA A 106 -3.13 0.12 21.03
N GLU A 107 -2.47 0.05 19.89
CA GLU A 107 -1.09 0.53 19.75
C GLU A 107 -1.07 1.60 18.63
N PRO A 108 -0.08 2.49 18.65
CA PRO A 108 0.05 3.46 17.56
C PRO A 108 0.27 2.76 16.24
N LEU A 109 -0.44 3.22 15.21
CA LEU A 109 -0.31 2.70 13.85
C LEU A 109 0.33 3.75 12.96
N LEU A 110 1.18 3.32 12.05
CA LEU A 110 1.79 4.18 11.06
C LEU A 110 1.03 4.03 9.74
N CYS A 111 0.61 5.16 9.20
CA CYS A 111 -0.13 5.20 7.93
C CYS A 111 0.61 6.05 6.91
N MET A 112 0.72 5.54 5.69
CA MET A 112 1.28 6.27 4.56
C MET A 112 0.61 5.77 3.29
N SER A 113 0.77 6.49 2.17
CA SER A 113 0.20 6.00 0.93
C SER A 113 0.89 4.71 0.50
N PHE A 114 0.10 3.81 -0.11
CA PHE A 114 0.61 2.53 -0.60
C PHE A 114 1.76 2.73 -1.61
N GLU A 115 1.58 3.68 -2.52
CA GLU A 115 2.60 4.01 -3.52
C GLU A 115 3.90 4.49 -2.88
N ALA A 116 3.81 5.39 -1.89
CA ALA A 116 5.00 5.88 -1.18
C ALA A 116 5.72 4.75 -0.45
N TRP A 117 4.96 3.83 0.16
CA TRP A 117 5.53 2.66 0.82
C TRP A 117 6.26 1.76 -0.18
N LEU A 118 5.67 1.51 -1.35
CA LEU A 118 6.30 0.70 -2.39
C LEU A 118 7.62 1.32 -2.86
N MET A 119 7.63 2.63 -3.09
CA MET A 119 8.83 3.32 -3.55
C MET A 119 9.93 3.31 -2.50
N ALA A 120 9.58 3.54 -1.24
CA ALA A 120 10.53 3.46 -0.13
C ALA A 120 11.09 2.04 0.04
N THR A 121 10.23 1.04 -0.11
CA THR A 121 10.64 -0.37 -0.02
C THR A 121 11.59 -0.75 -1.16
N ARG A 122 11.30 -0.27 -2.38
CA ARG A 122 12.21 -0.50 -3.51
C ARG A 122 13.58 0.13 -3.25
N LYS A 123 13.61 1.36 -2.80
CA LYS A 123 14.86 2.03 -2.47
C LYS A 123 15.65 1.28 -1.41
N PHE A 124 14.97 0.80 -0.39
CA PHE A 124 15.59 0.00 0.66
C PHE A 124 16.17 -1.31 0.11
N ALA A 125 15.43 -1.99 -0.80
CA ALA A 125 15.91 -3.21 -1.44
C ALA A 125 17.15 -2.95 -2.29
N GLU A 126 17.20 -1.84 -3.01
CA GLU A 126 18.37 -1.42 -3.79
C GLU A 126 19.59 -1.20 -2.88
N GLU A 127 19.39 -0.48 -1.78
CA GLU A 127 20.48 -0.17 -0.83
C GLU A 127 21.01 -1.42 -0.13
N ARG A 128 20.15 -2.44 0.09
CA ARG A 128 20.58 -3.72 0.67
C ARG A 128 21.22 -4.66 -0.33
N GLY A 129 21.26 -4.29 -1.62
CA GLY A 129 21.81 -5.15 -2.65
C GLY A 129 20.96 -6.38 -2.98
N VAL A 130 19.66 -6.36 -2.69
CA VAL A 130 18.74 -7.46 -3.00
C VAL A 130 18.25 -7.40 -4.45
N LEU A 131 18.39 -6.24 -5.06
CA LEU A 131 18.11 -6.03 -6.49
C LEU A 131 19.41 -6.01 -7.25
N HIS A 132 19.50 -6.84 -8.28
CA HIS A 132 20.68 -6.91 -9.14
C HIS A 132 20.34 -6.59 -10.57
#